data_daee9d85e42e1e07b3d5a7d729c209dc
#
_entry.id   daee9d85e42e1e07b3d5a7d729c209dc
#
_cell.length_a   1.000
_cell.length_b   1.000
_cell.length_c   1.000
_cell.angle_alpha   90.00
_cell.angle_beta   90.00
_cell.angle_gamma   90.00
#
_symmetry.space_group_name_H-M   'P 1'
#
loop_
_entity.id
_entity.type
_entity.pdbx_description
1 polymer ?
#
loop_
_entity_poly.entity_id
_entity_poly.type
_entity_poly.pdbx_seq_one_letter_code
_entity_poly.pdbx_strand_id
1 'polypeptide(L)'
;MATTIVPPPAGIKAQYGSDVIVDVLRALNIEYLAINPGATYRGLHDSVVNYAGNTSPQFILCNHENIALSLATGYGIAAGKPMGAIVHDIVGLLNACNGIYSAWLAK
;
A
#
# COMPACT_ATOMS: atom_id res chain seq x y z
N MET A 1 19.66 3.56 -10.30
CA MET A 1 19.41 4.53 -9.23
C MET A 1 19.46 3.80 -7.90
N ALA A 2 20.29 4.26 -6.95
CA ALA A 2 20.34 3.65 -5.63
C ALA A 2 19.00 3.94 -4.91
N THR A 3 18.34 2.89 -4.50
CA THR A 3 17.07 2.95 -3.79
C THR A 3 17.33 3.40 -2.35
N THR A 4 16.95 4.61 -2.02
CA THR A 4 17.09 5.10 -0.64
C THR A 4 15.96 4.49 0.19
N ILE A 5 16.26 3.45 0.94
CA ILE A 5 15.33 2.91 1.94
C ILE A 5 15.17 3.99 3.01
N VAL A 6 13.95 4.48 3.19
CA VAL A 6 13.65 5.41 4.29
C VAL A 6 13.62 4.59 5.59
N PRO A 7 14.57 4.80 6.52
CA PRO A 7 14.56 4.07 7.77
C PRO A 7 13.33 4.44 8.61
N PRO A 8 12.87 3.56 9.51
CA PRO A 8 11.85 3.90 10.47
C PRO A 8 12.28 5.12 11.30
N PRO A 9 11.35 5.90 11.86
CA PRO A 9 11.68 6.99 12.74
C PRO A 9 12.64 6.53 13.83
N ALA A 10 13.70 7.28 14.08
CA ALA A 10 14.76 6.89 15.00
C ALA A 10 14.18 6.53 16.38
N GLY A 11 14.49 5.33 16.87
CA GLY A 11 14.08 4.84 18.19
C GLY A 11 12.82 3.96 18.24
N ILE A 12 12.06 3.84 17.15
CA ILE A 12 10.89 2.94 17.12
C ILE A 12 11.32 1.60 16.52
N LYS A 13 11.17 0.53 17.32
CA LYS A 13 11.42 -0.86 16.88
C LYS A 13 10.10 -1.52 16.55
N ALA A 14 10.09 -2.35 15.51
CA ALA A 14 8.95 -3.18 15.18
C ALA A 14 8.56 -4.06 16.40
N GLN A 15 7.31 -3.97 16.82
CA GLN A 15 6.74 -4.74 17.93
C GLN A 15 5.75 -5.79 17.44
N TYR A 16 5.14 -5.56 16.31
CA TYR A 16 4.10 -6.41 15.73
C TYR A 16 4.50 -6.92 14.35
N GLY A 17 3.93 -8.06 13.94
CA GLY A 17 4.14 -8.58 12.59
C GLY A 17 3.72 -7.59 11.50
N SER A 18 2.72 -6.75 11.76
CA SER A 18 2.30 -5.68 10.85
C SER A 18 3.34 -4.57 10.67
N ASP A 19 4.17 -4.29 11.70
CA ASP A 19 5.28 -3.35 11.57
C ASP A 19 6.35 -3.90 10.61
N VAL A 20 6.59 -5.21 10.69
CA VAL A 20 7.52 -5.89 9.78
C VAL A 20 7.02 -5.82 8.33
N ILE A 21 5.69 -5.94 8.10
CA ILE A 21 5.11 -5.74 6.77
C ILE A 21 5.40 -4.34 6.26
N VAL A 22 5.27 -3.32 7.11
CA VAL A 22 5.61 -1.92 6.75
C VAL A 22 7.08 -1.80 6.38
N ASP A 23 8.00 -2.43 7.12
CA ASP A 23 9.43 -2.40 6.80
C ASP A 23 9.73 -3.09 5.46
N VAL A 24 9.03 -4.19 5.14
CA VAL A 24 9.14 -4.83 3.82
C VAL A 24 8.65 -3.91 2.72
N LEU A 25 7.50 -3.24 2.90
CA LEU A 25 6.99 -2.28 1.91
C LEU A 25 7.98 -1.14 1.66
N ARG A 26 8.65 -0.65 2.70
CA ARG A 26 9.72 0.33 2.60
C ARG A 26 10.92 -0.21 1.82
N ALA A 27 11.35 -1.42 2.13
CA ALA A 27 12.46 -2.07 1.42
C ALA A 27 12.16 -2.28 -0.07
N LEU A 28 10.89 -2.47 -0.42
CA LEU A 28 10.41 -2.54 -1.79
C LEU A 28 10.19 -1.17 -2.44
N ASN A 29 10.42 -0.07 -1.72
CA ASN A 29 10.19 1.33 -2.14
C ASN A 29 8.75 1.60 -2.58
N ILE A 30 7.81 1.03 -1.87
CA ILE A 30 6.41 1.37 -2.02
C ILE A 30 6.17 2.70 -1.29
N GLU A 31 6.02 3.77 -2.05
CA GLU A 31 5.82 5.12 -1.51
C GLU A 31 4.38 5.35 -1.03
N TYR A 32 3.42 4.77 -1.74
CA TYR A 32 1.99 4.97 -1.50
C TYR A 32 1.23 3.65 -1.44
N LEU A 33 0.17 3.65 -0.63
CA LEU A 33 -0.79 2.57 -0.52
C LEU A 33 -2.19 3.12 -0.75
N ALA A 34 -2.80 2.82 -1.89
CA ALA A 34 -4.21 3.08 -2.12
C ALA A 34 -5.05 2.10 -1.31
N ILE A 35 -5.93 2.60 -0.47
CA ILE A 35 -6.68 1.77 0.48
C ILE A 35 -8.18 2.08 0.44
N ASN A 36 -9.00 1.03 0.32
CA ASN A 36 -10.39 1.07 0.74
C ASN A 36 -10.48 0.38 2.11
N PRO A 37 -10.81 1.11 3.22
CA PRO A 37 -10.66 0.61 4.57
C PRO A 37 -11.46 -0.66 4.85
N GLY A 38 -10.90 -1.54 5.68
CA GLY A 38 -11.56 -2.76 6.10
C GLY A 38 -11.00 -3.30 7.42
N ALA A 39 -11.83 -4.02 8.18
CA ALA A 39 -11.49 -4.43 9.55
C ALA A 39 -10.42 -5.52 9.62
N THR A 40 -10.27 -6.35 8.58
CA THR A 40 -9.35 -7.49 8.59
C THR A 40 -7.87 -7.10 8.60
N TYR A 41 -7.52 -5.94 8.10
CA TYR A 41 -6.15 -5.42 8.10
C TYR A 41 -5.94 -4.20 9.01
N ARG A 42 -6.76 -4.09 10.08
CA ARG A 42 -6.62 -3.01 11.07
C ARG A 42 -5.19 -2.91 11.61
N GLY A 43 -4.55 -4.05 11.92
CA GLY A 43 -3.17 -4.05 12.41
C GLY A 43 -2.19 -3.42 11.42
N LEU A 44 -2.31 -3.70 10.12
CA LEU A 44 -1.48 -3.07 9.09
C LEU A 44 -1.78 -1.57 8.98
N HIS A 45 -3.06 -1.18 9.03
CA HIS A 45 -3.46 0.23 9.05
C HIS A 45 -2.83 0.96 10.23
N ASP A 46 -2.93 0.40 11.44
CA ASP A 46 -2.36 0.99 12.65
C ASP A 46 -0.84 1.10 12.56
N SER A 47 -0.16 0.11 11.99
CA SER A 47 1.30 0.14 11.80
C SER A 47 1.72 1.22 10.80
N VAL A 48 1.02 1.37 9.68
CA VAL A 48 1.33 2.45 8.71
C VAL A 48 1.15 3.82 9.37
N VAL A 49 0.10 4.01 10.19
CA VAL A 49 -0.19 5.30 10.82
C VAL A 49 0.73 5.56 12.01
N ASN A 50 0.85 4.60 12.95
CA ASN A 50 1.52 4.82 14.23
C ASN A 50 3.01 4.49 14.18
N TYR A 51 3.39 3.36 13.57
CA TYR A 51 4.79 2.96 13.45
C TYR A 51 5.51 3.72 12.34
N ALA A 52 4.86 3.92 11.17
CA ALA A 52 5.43 4.61 10.02
C ALA A 52 5.10 6.10 9.94
N GLY A 53 4.22 6.62 10.80
CA GLY A 53 3.80 8.02 10.79
C GLY A 53 3.03 8.43 9.53
N ASN A 54 2.49 7.47 8.78
CA ASN A 54 1.82 7.67 7.49
C ASN A 54 2.66 8.49 6.48
N THR A 55 3.96 8.25 6.44
CA THR A 55 4.89 8.98 5.57
C THR A 55 5.55 8.09 4.53
N SER A 56 5.89 6.85 4.88
CA SER A 56 6.52 5.89 3.98
C SER A 56 6.25 4.46 4.48
N PRO A 57 5.32 3.75 3.86
CA PRO A 57 4.39 4.21 2.83
C PRO A 57 3.33 5.17 3.38
N GLN A 58 2.77 6.00 2.51
CA GLN A 58 1.66 6.89 2.83
C GLN A 58 0.35 6.31 2.32
N PHE A 59 -0.71 6.34 3.13
CA PHE A 59 -2.05 5.96 2.70
C PHE A 59 -2.70 7.03 1.81
N ILE A 60 -3.36 6.56 0.76
CA ILE A 60 -4.32 7.34 -0.04
C ILE A 60 -5.66 6.64 0.08
N LEU A 61 -6.60 7.31 0.75
CA LEU A 61 -7.93 6.78 1.00
C LEU A 61 -8.76 6.79 -0.28
N CYS A 62 -9.34 5.64 -0.62
CA CYS A 62 -10.21 5.45 -1.76
C CYS A 62 -11.59 4.98 -1.30
N ASN A 63 -12.63 5.44 -1.97
CA ASN A 63 -14.01 5.10 -1.61
C ASN A 63 -14.48 3.77 -2.20
N HIS A 64 -13.66 3.15 -3.05
CA HIS A 64 -13.98 1.89 -3.71
C HIS A 64 -12.69 1.19 -4.15
N GLU A 65 -12.68 -0.14 -4.14
CA GLU A 65 -11.50 -0.94 -4.47
C GLU A 65 -11.04 -0.72 -5.92
N ASN A 66 -11.97 -0.60 -6.85
CA ASN A 66 -11.61 -0.33 -8.25
C ASN A 66 -10.91 1.03 -8.42
N ILE A 67 -11.26 2.04 -7.60
CA ILE A 67 -10.54 3.32 -7.59
C ILE A 67 -9.12 3.12 -7.09
N ALA A 68 -8.93 2.34 -6.01
CA ALA A 68 -7.61 2.03 -5.46
C ALA A 68 -6.72 1.34 -6.51
N LEU A 69 -7.24 0.35 -7.23
CA LEU A 69 -6.51 -0.35 -8.29
C LEU A 69 -6.20 0.56 -9.49
N SER A 70 -7.17 1.37 -9.90
CA SER A 70 -6.97 2.32 -11.02
C SER A 70 -5.93 3.37 -10.67
N LEU A 71 -5.95 3.88 -9.44
CA LEU A 71 -4.95 4.83 -8.95
C LEU A 71 -3.55 4.20 -8.94
N ALA A 72 -3.42 3.00 -8.37
CA ALA A 72 -2.14 2.29 -8.33
C ALA A 72 -1.60 1.99 -9.73
N THR A 73 -2.47 1.57 -10.65
CA THR A 73 -2.10 1.32 -12.05
C THR A 73 -1.65 2.59 -12.75
N GLY A 74 -2.41 3.68 -12.61
CA GLY A 74 -2.07 4.98 -13.19
C GLY A 74 -0.75 5.53 -12.66
N TYR A 75 -0.52 5.40 -11.35
CA TYR A 75 0.76 5.78 -10.74
C TYR A 75 1.92 4.95 -11.31
N GLY A 76 1.74 3.63 -11.42
CA GLY A 76 2.75 2.74 -11.99
C GLY A 76 3.15 3.13 -13.40
N ILE A 77 2.16 3.45 -14.25
CA ILE A 77 2.39 3.90 -15.63
C ILE A 77 3.10 5.26 -15.66
N ALA A 78 2.63 6.22 -14.86
CA ALA A 78 3.13 7.59 -14.90
C ALA A 78 4.51 7.74 -14.24
N ALA A 79 4.72 7.08 -13.10
CA ALA A 79 5.94 7.21 -12.29
C ALA A 79 7.00 6.15 -12.61
N GLY A 80 6.65 5.08 -13.31
CA GLY A 80 7.54 3.94 -13.54
C GLY A 80 7.93 3.21 -12.25
N LYS A 81 7.09 3.29 -11.22
CA LYS A 81 7.31 2.71 -9.89
C LYS A 81 6.06 1.98 -9.41
N PRO A 82 6.19 0.90 -8.63
CA PRO A 82 5.03 0.22 -8.07
C PRO A 82 4.35 1.08 -7.00
N MET A 83 3.04 0.98 -6.91
CA MET A 83 2.21 1.49 -5.83
C MET A 83 1.39 0.34 -5.26
N GLY A 84 1.26 0.28 -3.93
CA GLY A 84 0.44 -0.75 -3.30
C GLY A 84 -1.05 -0.42 -3.36
N ALA A 85 -1.89 -1.45 -3.46
CA ALA A 85 -3.32 -1.33 -3.27
C ALA A 85 -3.78 -2.34 -2.23
N ILE A 86 -4.61 -1.89 -1.29
CA ILE A 86 -5.16 -2.72 -0.21
C ILE A 86 -6.66 -2.75 -0.35
N VAL A 87 -7.20 -3.95 -0.51
CA VAL A 87 -8.63 -4.19 -0.68
C VAL A 87 -9.14 -5.15 0.37
N HIS A 88 -10.38 -4.95 0.83
CA HIS A 88 -10.91 -5.70 1.94
C HIS A 88 -11.55 -7.00 1.49
N ASP A 89 -10.92 -8.12 1.95
CA ASP A 89 -11.47 -9.45 1.99
C ASP A 89 -12.07 -9.93 0.64
N ILE A 90 -13.12 -10.73 0.68
CA ILE A 90 -13.72 -11.35 -0.51
C ILE A 90 -14.40 -10.29 -1.40
N VAL A 91 -15.25 -9.46 -0.81
CA VAL A 91 -16.01 -8.45 -1.57
C VAL A 91 -15.08 -7.43 -2.21
N GLY A 92 -14.10 -6.95 -1.47
CA GLY A 92 -13.11 -6.01 -1.99
C GLY A 92 -12.27 -6.59 -3.11
N LEU A 93 -11.87 -7.87 -3.00
CA LEU A 93 -11.14 -8.54 -4.07
C LEU A 93 -12.02 -8.71 -5.32
N LEU A 94 -13.29 -9.09 -5.16
CA LEU A 94 -14.23 -9.20 -6.28
C LEU A 94 -14.44 -7.84 -6.97
N ASN A 95 -14.60 -6.76 -6.20
CA ASN A 95 -14.70 -5.41 -6.75
C ASN A 95 -13.41 -4.97 -7.47
N ALA A 96 -12.26 -5.47 -7.04
CA ALA A 96 -10.95 -5.15 -7.60
C ALA A 96 -10.62 -5.95 -8.86
N CYS A 97 -11.30 -7.06 -9.15
CA CYS A 97 -10.94 -7.98 -10.25
C CYS A 97 -10.76 -7.28 -11.60
N ASN A 98 -11.65 -6.36 -11.96
CA ASN A 98 -11.52 -5.62 -13.22
C ASN A 98 -10.28 -4.72 -13.24
N GLY A 99 -9.97 -4.07 -12.12
CA GLY A 99 -8.77 -3.25 -11.96
C GLY A 99 -7.48 -4.08 -12.05
N ILE A 100 -7.47 -5.27 -11.42
CA ILE A 100 -6.34 -6.21 -11.49
C ILE A 100 -6.14 -6.68 -12.93
N TYR A 101 -7.21 -7.04 -13.64
CA TYR A 101 -7.14 -7.46 -15.03
C TYR A 101 -6.63 -6.33 -15.95
N SER A 102 -7.11 -5.10 -15.72
CA SER A 102 -6.64 -3.93 -16.46
C SER A 102 -5.15 -3.65 -16.22
N ALA A 103 -4.68 -3.75 -14.97
CA ALA A 103 -3.27 -3.61 -14.63
C ALA A 103 -2.41 -4.70 -15.29
N TRP A 104 -2.90 -5.94 -15.32
CA TRP A 104 -2.23 -7.05 -16.03
C TRP A 104 -2.07 -6.76 -17.52
N LEU A 105 -3.09 -6.23 -18.18
CA LEU A 105 -3.03 -5.90 -19.60
C LEU A 105 -2.11 -4.70 -19.89
N ALA A 106 -2.03 -3.75 -18.96
CA ALA A 106 -1.17 -2.57 -19.10
C ALA A 106 0.33 -2.88 -18.98
N LYS A 107 0.69 -4.07 -18.41
CA LYS A 107 2.09 -4.55 -18.20
C LYS A 107 2.96 -3.51 -17.51
#